data_b9f60c657ef280cb034fab515b3ec41a
#
_entry.id   b9f60c657ef280cb034fab515b3ec41a
#
_cell.length_a   1.000
_cell.length_b   1.000
_cell.length_c   1.000
_cell.angle_alpha   90.00
_cell.angle_beta   90.00
_cell.angle_gamma   90.00
#
_symmetry.space_group_name_H-M   'P 1'
#
loop_
_entity.id
_entity.type
_entity.pdbx_description
1 polymer ?
#
loop_
_entity_poly.entity_id
_entity_poly.type
_entity_poly.pdbx_seq_one_letter_code
_entity_poly.pdbx_strand_id
1 'polypeptide(L)'
;ELRWIDEHIDGKPYGIDVLMPTTYTEAGDLKYDPERLFPREQLDFVRNLLDEAGVPQLPEAEAGEIEKELVSQFNLTREESMRMLEIAMEHPIKLIVNALGTPPAEIIERAHARGIRIAALAGSPKHALKHKQAGCDFVIAVGTEAGGHTGSVTSMVLWPGIVDAVAPLPVLGGGGVGRGRQVAAALALGCEGVWCGSIWLKTVQSEVVPDI
;
A
#
# COMPACT_ATOMS: atom_id res chain seq x y z
N GLU A 1 7.49 -10.84 12.80
CA GLU A 1 7.69 -11.11 11.36
C GLU A 1 9.11 -10.77 10.90
N LEU A 2 9.63 -9.52 11.06
CA LEU A 2 10.95 -9.12 10.54
C LEU A 2 12.11 -9.98 11.08
N ARG A 3 12.09 -10.40 12.35
CA ARG A 3 13.10 -11.32 12.90
C ARG A 3 13.09 -12.67 12.19
N TRP A 4 11.91 -13.18 11.91
CA TRP A 4 11.78 -14.43 11.15
C TRP A 4 12.33 -14.28 9.73
N ILE A 5 12.07 -13.14 9.07
CA ILE A 5 12.64 -12.82 7.75
C ILE A 5 14.17 -12.79 7.82
N ASP A 6 14.74 -12.11 8.80
CA ASP A 6 16.20 -12.02 8.98
C ASP A 6 16.85 -13.40 9.08
N GLU A 7 16.19 -14.33 9.79
CA GLU A 7 16.70 -15.69 10.01
C GLU A 7 16.56 -16.59 8.76
N HIS A 8 15.64 -16.30 7.84
CA HIS A 8 15.27 -17.18 6.74
C HIS A 8 15.55 -16.64 5.33
N ILE A 9 15.98 -15.37 5.21
CA ILE A 9 16.18 -14.74 3.90
C ILE A 9 17.54 -15.02 3.26
N ASP A 10 18.42 -15.77 3.93
CA ASP A 10 19.75 -16.10 3.43
C ASP A 10 20.59 -14.89 3.01
N GLY A 11 20.48 -13.78 3.74
CA GLY A 11 21.20 -12.53 3.46
C GLY A 11 20.76 -11.79 2.19
N LYS A 12 19.67 -12.22 1.55
CA LYS A 12 19.09 -11.48 0.41
C LYS A 12 18.50 -10.14 0.85
N PRO A 13 18.57 -9.11 0.01
CA PRO A 13 17.97 -7.82 0.35
C PRO A 13 16.45 -7.91 0.35
N TYR A 14 15.84 -7.27 1.35
CA TYR A 14 14.38 -7.11 1.42
C TYR A 14 14.01 -5.69 1.83
N GLY A 15 12.76 -5.35 1.69
CA GLY A 15 12.20 -4.06 2.07
C GLY A 15 10.86 -4.19 2.77
N ILE A 16 10.33 -3.06 3.19
CA ILE A 16 9.01 -2.95 3.81
C ILE A 16 8.13 -2.01 3.01
N ASP A 17 6.85 -2.29 3.01
CA ASP A 17 5.80 -1.37 2.56
C ASP A 17 5.08 -0.82 3.79
N VAL A 18 4.98 0.50 3.89
CA VAL A 18 4.40 1.19 5.04
C VAL A 18 3.37 2.22 4.58
N LEU A 19 2.48 2.54 5.49
CA LEU A 19 1.47 3.56 5.28
C LEU A 19 1.88 4.84 6.01
N MET A 20 2.33 5.84 5.25
CA MET A 20 2.62 7.17 5.76
C MET A 20 1.75 8.18 5.00
N PRO A 21 0.48 8.36 5.37
CA PRO A 21 -0.39 9.31 4.70
C PRO A 21 0.12 10.74 4.87
N THR A 22 -0.16 11.59 3.91
CA THR A 22 0.18 13.02 4.01
C THR A 22 -0.68 13.77 5.03
N THR A 23 -1.83 13.20 5.37
CA THR A 23 -2.75 13.73 6.40
C THR A 23 -3.06 12.59 7.36
N TYR A 24 -2.73 12.78 8.62
CA TYR A 24 -3.06 11.85 9.69
C TYR A 24 -4.35 12.28 10.38
N THR A 25 -5.09 11.30 10.88
CA THR A 25 -6.19 11.56 11.81
C THR A 25 -5.61 11.85 13.18
N GLU A 26 -6.10 12.87 13.88
CA GLU A 26 -5.68 13.12 15.26
C GLU A 26 -6.13 11.96 16.15
N ALA A 27 -5.24 11.55 17.04
CA ALA A 27 -5.52 10.45 17.97
C ALA A 27 -6.74 10.81 18.83
N GLY A 28 -7.83 10.04 18.67
CA GLY A 28 -9.08 10.22 19.40
C GLY A 28 -10.25 10.80 18.59
N ASP A 29 -10.04 11.29 17.36
CA ASP A 29 -11.11 11.89 16.56
C ASP A 29 -11.96 10.89 15.76
N LEU A 30 -11.48 9.67 15.54
CA LEU A 30 -12.27 8.61 14.93
C LEU A 30 -13.05 7.82 15.99
N LYS A 31 -14.16 8.38 16.43
CA LYS A 31 -15.28 7.53 16.78
C LYS A 31 -15.83 7.00 15.47
N TYR A 32 -15.61 5.73 15.19
CA TYR A 32 -16.22 5.06 14.05
C TYR A 32 -17.73 5.15 14.25
N ASP A 33 -18.35 6.00 13.47
CA ASP A 33 -19.79 6.17 13.40
C ASP A 33 -20.16 6.01 11.93
N PRO A 34 -20.54 4.80 11.52
CA PRO A 34 -20.90 4.52 10.12
C PRO A 34 -21.97 5.48 9.59
N GLU A 35 -22.90 5.87 10.45
CA GLU A 35 -24.00 6.78 10.07
C GLU A 35 -23.52 8.21 9.75
N ARG A 36 -22.36 8.60 10.27
CA ARG A 36 -21.71 9.89 9.95
C ARG A 36 -20.76 9.81 8.76
N LEU A 37 -20.17 8.62 8.51
CA LEU A 37 -19.16 8.40 7.47
C LEU A 37 -19.79 8.04 6.14
N PHE A 38 -20.92 7.35 6.14
CA PHE A 38 -21.55 6.84 4.93
C PHE A 38 -22.98 7.36 4.77
N PRO A 39 -23.41 7.69 3.53
CA PRO A 39 -24.82 7.96 3.26
C PRO A 39 -25.69 6.79 3.71
N ARG A 40 -26.85 7.11 4.31
CA ARG A 40 -27.78 6.09 4.83
C ARG A 40 -28.20 5.08 3.76
N GLU A 41 -28.37 5.55 2.54
CA GLU A 41 -28.71 4.70 1.38
C GLU A 41 -27.66 3.59 1.16
N GLN A 42 -26.38 3.88 1.35
CA GLN A 42 -25.31 2.87 1.22
C GLN A 42 -25.32 1.87 2.37
N LEU A 43 -25.58 2.32 3.58
CA LEU A 43 -25.70 1.44 4.75
C LEU A 43 -26.91 0.49 4.59
N ASP A 44 -28.05 1.02 4.16
CA ASP A 44 -29.25 0.22 3.93
C ASP A 44 -29.05 -0.77 2.77
N PHE A 45 -28.33 -0.38 1.71
CA PHE A 45 -27.96 -1.30 0.63
C PHE A 45 -27.11 -2.47 1.15
N VAL A 46 -26.09 -2.22 1.94
CA VAL A 46 -25.24 -3.27 2.50
C VAL A 46 -26.04 -4.19 3.44
N ARG A 47 -26.89 -3.62 4.30
CA ARG A 47 -27.75 -4.41 5.19
C ARG A 47 -28.70 -5.34 4.42
N ASN A 48 -29.37 -4.81 3.41
CA ASN A 48 -30.25 -5.60 2.56
C ASN A 48 -29.49 -6.73 1.83
N LEU A 49 -28.29 -6.44 1.32
CA LEU A 49 -27.45 -7.44 0.66
C LEU A 49 -27.05 -8.57 1.60
N LEU A 50 -26.70 -8.26 2.84
CA LEU A 50 -26.36 -9.24 3.87
C LEU A 50 -27.57 -10.09 4.25
N ASP A 51 -28.75 -9.47 4.39
CA ASP A 51 -30.00 -10.15 4.72
C ASP A 51 -30.43 -11.10 3.56
N GLU A 52 -30.32 -10.64 2.29
CA GLU A 52 -30.56 -11.46 1.10
C GLU A 52 -29.61 -12.65 1.00
N ALA A 53 -28.34 -12.45 1.39
CA ALA A 53 -27.33 -13.51 1.44
C ALA A 53 -27.48 -14.45 2.64
N GLY A 54 -28.46 -14.20 3.54
CA GLY A 54 -28.68 -15.01 4.75
C GLY A 54 -27.55 -14.92 5.78
N VAL A 55 -26.78 -13.83 5.77
CA VAL A 55 -25.72 -13.60 6.76
C VAL A 55 -26.36 -13.26 8.11
N PRO A 56 -26.13 -14.06 9.15
CA PRO A 56 -26.71 -13.78 10.48
C PRO A 56 -26.17 -12.48 11.06
N GLN A 57 -27.04 -11.69 11.64
CA GLN A 57 -26.61 -10.51 12.38
C GLN A 57 -25.85 -10.91 13.65
N LEU A 58 -24.75 -10.21 13.92
CA LEU A 58 -24.00 -10.40 15.15
C LEU A 58 -24.81 -9.92 16.37
N PRO A 59 -24.74 -10.61 17.52
CA PRO A 59 -25.25 -10.09 18.78
C PRO A 59 -24.67 -8.70 19.07
N GLU A 60 -25.48 -7.79 19.59
CA GLU A 60 -25.11 -6.39 19.81
C GLU A 60 -23.81 -6.22 20.64
N ALA A 61 -23.59 -7.09 21.62
CA ALA A 61 -22.40 -7.11 22.45
C ALA A 61 -21.12 -7.48 21.64
N GLU A 62 -21.21 -8.47 20.74
CA GLU A 62 -20.10 -8.90 19.89
C GLU A 62 -19.82 -7.85 18.79
N ALA A 63 -20.87 -7.28 18.23
CA ALA A 63 -20.74 -6.20 17.23
C ALA A 63 -19.98 -5.00 17.81
N GLY A 64 -20.26 -4.59 19.04
CA GLY A 64 -19.58 -3.49 19.71
C GLY A 64 -18.11 -3.75 20.04
N GLU A 65 -17.72 -5.01 20.28
CA GLU A 65 -16.30 -5.36 20.47
C GLU A 65 -15.53 -5.38 19.16
N ILE A 66 -16.10 -6.00 18.12
CA ILE A 66 -15.53 -6.01 16.77
C ILE A 66 -15.40 -4.59 16.23
N GLU A 67 -16.39 -3.75 16.46
CA GLU A 67 -16.34 -2.33 16.06
C GLU A 67 -15.18 -1.60 16.72
N LYS A 68 -14.95 -1.78 18.02
CA LYS A 68 -13.79 -1.20 18.73
C LYS A 68 -12.46 -1.70 18.16
N GLU A 69 -12.37 -2.99 17.87
CA GLU A 69 -11.17 -3.58 17.28
C GLU A 69 -10.91 -3.03 15.88
N LEU A 70 -11.93 -2.97 15.02
CA LEU A 70 -11.83 -2.38 13.69
C LEU A 70 -11.40 -0.91 13.75
N VAL A 71 -12.01 -0.11 14.63
CA VAL A 71 -11.63 1.30 14.83
C VAL A 71 -10.17 1.42 15.23
N SER A 72 -9.67 0.54 16.09
CA SER A 72 -8.27 0.53 16.51
C SER A 72 -7.32 0.21 15.34
N GLN A 73 -7.72 -0.66 14.44
CA GLN A 73 -6.93 -1.04 13.26
C GLN A 73 -6.92 0.05 12.17
N PHE A 74 -7.97 0.86 12.09
CA PHE A 74 -8.07 1.97 11.13
C PHE A 74 -7.42 3.28 11.61
N ASN A 75 -7.02 3.37 12.88
CA ASN A 75 -6.34 4.54 13.42
C ASN A 75 -4.86 4.55 12.98
N LEU A 76 -4.62 4.93 11.73
CA LEU A 76 -3.26 5.16 11.25
C LEU A 76 -2.77 6.51 11.77
N THR A 77 -2.23 6.53 12.96
CA THR A 77 -1.64 7.73 13.56
C THR A 77 -0.20 7.92 13.06
N ARG A 78 0.28 9.17 13.14
CA ARG A 78 1.68 9.45 12.83
C ARG A 78 2.62 8.69 13.77
N GLU A 79 2.25 8.56 15.02
CA GLU A 79 3.04 7.85 16.04
C GLU A 79 3.20 6.37 15.69
N GLU A 80 2.12 5.70 15.28
CA GLU A 80 2.16 4.30 14.87
C GLU A 80 3.00 4.10 13.60
N SER A 81 2.80 4.95 12.59
CA SER A 81 3.62 4.91 11.37
C SER A 81 5.11 5.08 11.69
N MET A 82 5.45 6.03 12.55
CA MET A 82 6.82 6.27 12.98
C MET A 82 7.38 5.11 13.80
N ARG A 83 6.59 4.54 14.71
CA ARG A 83 6.99 3.37 15.51
C ARG A 83 7.28 2.16 14.63
N MET A 84 6.43 1.89 13.63
CA MET A 84 6.67 0.80 12.67
C MET A 84 7.97 1.01 11.89
N LEU A 85 8.24 2.25 11.46
CA LEU A 85 9.48 2.61 10.78
C LEU A 85 10.71 2.43 11.67
N GLU A 86 10.63 2.81 12.94
CA GLU A 86 11.73 2.65 13.87
C GLU A 86 12.07 1.18 14.07
N ILE A 87 11.06 0.35 14.31
CA ILE A 87 11.25 -1.10 14.41
C ILE A 87 11.87 -1.65 13.13
N ALA A 88 11.35 -1.25 11.96
CA ALA A 88 11.86 -1.74 10.69
C ALA A 88 13.32 -1.31 10.43
N MET A 89 13.71 -0.11 10.85
CA MET A 89 15.08 0.40 10.70
C MET A 89 16.09 -0.25 11.66
N GLU A 90 15.67 -1.05 12.64
CA GLU A 90 16.53 -1.91 13.46
C GLU A 90 16.95 -3.19 12.71
N HIS A 91 16.26 -3.50 11.60
CA HIS A 91 16.51 -4.66 10.75
C HIS A 91 17.35 -4.28 9.50
N PRO A 92 17.99 -5.25 8.83
CA PRO A 92 18.88 -4.99 7.69
C PRO A 92 18.10 -4.71 6.38
N ILE A 93 16.99 -4.03 6.46
CA ILE A 93 16.17 -3.65 5.30
C ILE A 93 16.97 -2.79 4.31
N LYS A 94 16.64 -2.89 3.03
CA LYS A 94 17.28 -2.13 1.93
C LYS A 94 16.33 -1.20 1.20
N LEU A 95 15.04 -1.29 1.53
CA LEU A 95 14.01 -0.51 0.86
C LEU A 95 12.87 -0.19 1.83
N ILE A 96 12.38 1.04 1.75
CA ILE A 96 11.12 1.47 2.33
C ILE A 96 10.23 1.96 1.18
N VAL A 97 9.01 1.45 1.10
CA VAL A 97 7.99 1.93 0.15
C VAL A 97 6.86 2.60 0.95
N ASN A 98 6.40 3.75 0.47
CA ASN A 98 5.19 4.35 1.01
C ASN A 98 4.00 4.13 0.06
N ALA A 99 2.99 3.43 0.53
CA ALA A 99 1.78 3.16 -0.25
C ALA A 99 0.82 4.36 -0.32
N LEU A 100 0.89 5.32 0.60
CA LEU A 100 -0.05 6.44 0.71
C LEU A 100 0.63 7.82 0.64
N GLY A 101 1.00 8.22 -0.58
CA GLY A 101 1.50 9.56 -0.85
C GLY A 101 3.02 9.70 -0.82
N THR A 102 3.48 10.94 -0.75
CA THR A 102 4.93 11.24 -0.73
C THR A 102 5.48 11.03 0.67
N PRO A 103 6.56 10.25 0.84
CA PRO A 103 7.21 10.09 2.13
C PRO A 103 7.64 11.46 2.71
N PRO A 104 7.54 11.66 4.03
CA PRO A 104 8.06 12.87 4.68
C PRO A 104 9.57 13.03 4.45
N ALA A 105 10.03 14.28 4.27
CA ALA A 105 11.45 14.57 4.04
C ALA A 105 12.37 14.01 5.12
N GLU A 106 11.96 14.11 6.38
CA GLU A 106 12.65 13.53 7.53
C GLU A 106 12.90 12.02 7.38
N ILE A 107 11.93 11.29 6.85
CA ILE A 107 12.05 9.85 6.64
C ILE A 107 12.99 9.53 5.49
N ILE A 108 12.92 10.31 4.41
CA ILE A 108 13.84 10.18 3.27
C ILE A 108 15.28 10.38 3.73
N GLU A 109 15.55 11.43 4.47
CA GLU A 109 16.90 11.72 5.02
C GLU A 109 17.39 10.61 5.94
N ARG A 110 16.53 10.12 6.84
CA ARG A 110 16.88 9.02 7.78
C ARG A 110 17.14 7.70 7.05
N ALA A 111 16.38 7.39 6.00
CA ALA A 111 16.58 6.21 5.17
C ALA A 111 17.92 6.28 4.43
N HIS A 112 18.18 7.40 3.76
CA HIS A 112 19.43 7.62 3.03
C HIS A 112 20.66 7.59 3.94
N ALA A 113 20.60 8.18 5.14
CA ALA A 113 21.68 8.13 6.12
C ALA A 113 22.05 6.69 6.55
N ARG A 114 21.14 5.73 6.37
CA ARG A 114 21.35 4.30 6.63
C ARG A 114 21.62 3.45 5.38
N GLY A 115 21.70 4.09 4.20
CA GLY A 115 21.83 3.39 2.93
C GLY A 115 20.59 2.57 2.53
N ILE A 116 19.40 2.96 3.05
CA ILE A 116 18.12 2.37 2.71
C ILE A 116 17.51 3.21 1.58
N ARG A 117 17.08 2.57 0.50
CA ARG A 117 16.36 3.23 -0.57
C ARG A 117 14.91 3.51 -0.17
N ILE A 118 14.33 4.56 -0.76
CA ILE A 118 12.95 4.92 -0.49
C ILE A 118 12.19 5.18 -1.79
N ALA A 119 10.96 4.66 -1.85
CA ALA A 119 10.08 4.80 -3.00
C ALA A 119 8.64 5.09 -2.56
N ALA A 120 7.79 5.46 -3.51
CA ALA A 120 6.38 5.66 -3.27
C ALA A 120 5.52 5.25 -4.46
N LEU A 121 4.27 4.88 -4.18
CA LEU A 121 3.28 4.53 -5.18
C LEU A 121 2.66 5.78 -5.81
N ALA A 122 2.54 5.78 -7.13
CA ALA A 122 1.96 6.88 -7.90
C ALA A 122 0.91 6.39 -8.90
N GLY A 123 -0.31 6.92 -8.77
CA GLY A 123 -1.42 6.69 -9.70
C GLY A 123 -1.53 7.78 -10.79
N SER A 124 -0.56 8.70 -10.88
CA SER A 124 -0.52 9.74 -11.91
C SER A 124 0.88 10.32 -12.07
N PRO A 125 1.22 10.92 -13.26
CA PRO A 125 2.47 11.64 -13.44
C PRO A 125 2.68 12.77 -12.44
N LYS A 126 1.61 13.46 -12.02
CA LYS A 126 1.66 14.52 -11.02
C LYS A 126 2.13 13.99 -9.66
N HIS A 127 1.69 12.81 -9.24
CA HIS A 127 2.14 12.18 -8.00
C HIS A 127 3.59 11.75 -8.11
N ALA A 128 3.97 11.12 -9.22
CA ALA A 128 5.34 10.69 -9.47
C ALA A 128 6.35 11.85 -9.44
N LEU A 129 6.00 12.99 -10.04
CA LEU A 129 6.83 14.20 -9.97
C LEU A 129 7.02 14.71 -8.53
N LYS A 130 6.00 14.64 -7.68
CA LYS A 130 6.14 15.01 -6.26
C LYS A 130 7.12 14.07 -5.55
N HIS A 131 7.05 12.78 -5.81
CA HIS A 131 7.96 11.79 -5.22
C HIS A 131 9.40 12.02 -5.67
N LYS A 132 9.62 12.30 -6.97
CA LYS A 132 10.93 12.70 -7.51
C LYS A 132 11.47 13.94 -6.82
N GLN A 133 10.66 15.00 -6.71
CA GLN A 133 11.04 16.26 -6.07
C GLN A 133 11.37 16.11 -4.59
N ALA A 134 10.69 15.19 -3.90
CA ALA A 134 10.95 14.88 -2.50
C ALA A 134 12.24 14.09 -2.27
N GLY A 135 12.82 13.47 -3.30
CA GLY A 135 14.05 12.70 -3.22
C GLY A 135 13.86 11.20 -3.12
N CYS A 136 12.71 10.65 -3.56
CA CYS A 136 12.57 9.20 -3.71
C CYS A 136 13.59 8.65 -4.73
N ASP A 137 14.11 7.45 -4.48
CA ASP A 137 15.10 6.77 -5.32
C ASP A 137 14.48 6.17 -6.59
N PHE A 138 13.20 5.82 -6.55
CA PHE A 138 12.39 5.38 -7.69
C PHE A 138 10.90 5.54 -7.40
N VAL A 139 10.06 5.31 -8.39
CA VAL A 139 8.60 5.41 -8.29
C VAL A 139 7.97 4.08 -8.70
N ILE A 140 6.87 3.72 -8.03
CA ILE A 140 6.03 2.59 -8.42
C ILE A 140 4.77 3.13 -9.07
N ALA A 141 4.65 2.97 -10.39
CA ALA A 141 3.51 3.42 -11.16
C ALA A 141 2.37 2.40 -11.08
N VAL A 142 1.31 2.71 -10.34
CA VAL A 142 0.22 1.76 -10.05
C VAL A 142 -1.02 2.10 -10.84
N GLY A 143 -1.35 1.26 -11.83
CA GLY A 143 -2.56 1.37 -12.64
C GLY A 143 -3.81 0.87 -11.92
N THR A 144 -4.98 1.15 -12.53
CA THR A 144 -6.31 0.79 -11.99
C THR A 144 -6.52 -0.71 -11.85
N GLU A 145 -5.71 -1.54 -12.48
CA GLU A 145 -5.79 -3.00 -12.39
C GLU A 145 -5.19 -3.56 -11.09
N ALA A 146 -4.58 -2.71 -10.27
CA ALA A 146 -4.08 -3.11 -8.95
C ALA A 146 -5.22 -3.29 -7.94
N GLY A 147 -5.00 -4.11 -6.94
CA GLY A 147 -5.85 -4.16 -5.76
C GLY A 147 -5.62 -2.96 -4.84
N GLY A 148 -6.62 -2.60 -4.04
CA GLY A 148 -6.54 -1.52 -3.05
C GLY A 148 -6.73 -0.13 -3.64
N HIS A 149 -6.04 0.85 -3.07
CA HIS A 149 -6.13 2.26 -3.50
C HIS A 149 -5.37 2.50 -4.80
N THR A 150 -6.07 2.87 -5.85
CA THR A 150 -5.48 3.16 -7.17
C THR A 150 -5.88 4.53 -7.68
N GLY A 151 -5.18 5.00 -8.72
CA GLY A 151 -5.65 6.12 -9.54
C GLY A 151 -6.74 5.68 -10.53
N SER A 152 -7.09 6.55 -11.47
CA SER A 152 -8.10 6.32 -12.51
C SER A 152 -7.51 5.95 -13.87
N VAL A 153 -6.19 5.79 -13.99
CA VAL A 153 -5.49 5.54 -15.27
C VAL A 153 -5.01 4.09 -15.31
N THR A 154 -5.29 3.40 -16.40
CA THR A 154 -4.86 2.02 -16.62
C THR A 154 -3.33 1.92 -16.79
N SER A 155 -2.77 0.78 -16.44
CA SER A 155 -1.33 0.50 -16.46
C SER A 155 -0.68 0.82 -17.81
N MET A 156 -1.30 0.40 -18.92
CA MET A 156 -0.79 0.59 -20.29
C MET A 156 -0.60 2.07 -20.65
N VAL A 157 -1.40 2.97 -20.12
CA VAL A 157 -1.32 4.42 -20.35
C VAL A 157 -0.47 5.11 -19.28
N LEU A 158 -0.60 4.64 -18.03
CA LEU A 158 0.06 5.26 -16.89
C LEU A 158 1.58 5.08 -16.91
N TRP A 159 2.05 3.85 -17.18
CA TRP A 159 3.47 3.53 -17.08
C TRP A 159 4.35 4.40 -17.98
N PRO A 160 4.14 4.49 -19.31
CA PRO A 160 4.96 5.34 -20.15
C PRO A 160 4.81 6.82 -19.76
N GLY A 161 3.62 7.27 -19.39
CA GLY A 161 3.40 8.65 -18.96
C GLY A 161 4.17 9.03 -17.69
N ILE A 162 4.33 8.10 -16.74
CA ILE A 162 5.15 8.32 -15.54
C ILE A 162 6.64 8.23 -15.90
N VAL A 163 7.06 7.24 -16.68
CA VAL A 163 8.45 7.09 -17.13
C VAL A 163 8.95 8.39 -17.77
N ASP A 164 8.20 8.92 -18.74
CA ASP A 164 8.56 10.17 -19.43
C ASP A 164 8.61 11.37 -18.46
N ALA A 165 7.66 11.45 -17.52
CA ALA A 165 7.58 12.57 -16.58
C ALA A 165 8.73 12.62 -15.59
N VAL A 166 9.19 11.44 -15.12
CA VAL A 166 10.20 11.40 -14.05
C VAL A 166 11.61 11.05 -14.50
N ALA A 167 11.83 10.81 -15.79
CA ALA A 167 13.16 10.49 -16.31
C ALA A 167 14.24 11.42 -15.74
N PRO A 168 15.43 10.95 -15.38
CA PRO A 168 15.93 9.57 -15.45
C PRO A 168 15.64 8.73 -14.19
N LEU A 169 14.68 9.09 -13.36
CA LEU A 169 14.34 8.33 -12.15
C LEU A 169 13.74 6.98 -12.55
N PRO A 170 14.21 5.84 -11.98
CA PRO A 170 13.65 4.52 -12.27
C PRO A 170 12.17 4.41 -11.94
N VAL A 171 11.44 3.63 -12.74
CA VAL A 171 10.01 3.36 -12.53
C VAL A 171 9.76 1.86 -12.53
N LEU A 172 9.03 1.37 -11.53
CA LEU A 172 8.49 0.02 -11.50
C LEU A 172 7.01 0.05 -11.89
N GLY A 173 6.58 -0.83 -12.80
CA GLY A 173 5.19 -0.97 -13.21
C GLY A 173 4.41 -1.86 -12.24
N GLY A 174 3.34 -1.33 -11.65
CA GLY A 174 2.42 -2.06 -10.78
C GLY A 174 0.99 -2.04 -11.31
N GLY A 175 0.20 -3.05 -10.96
CA GLY A 175 -1.19 -3.18 -11.39
C GLY A 175 -1.40 -4.31 -12.39
N GLY A 176 -2.05 -5.40 -11.95
CA GLY A 176 -2.45 -6.52 -12.79
C GLY A 176 -1.32 -7.41 -13.32
N VAL A 177 -0.09 -7.25 -12.83
CA VAL A 177 1.07 -8.04 -13.30
C VAL A 177 1.07 -9.42 -12.62
N GLY A 178 0.81 -10.46 -13.40
CA GLY A 178 0.77 -11.84 -12.91
C GLY A 178 1.44 -12.85 -13.87
N ARG A 179 2.02 -12.39 -14.99
CA ARG A 179 2.63 -13.25 -16.00
C ARG A 179 3.88 -12.62 -16.60
N GLY A 180 4.87 -13.44 -16.99
CA GLY A 180 6.13 -12.97 -17.57
C GLY A 180 5.96 -12.07 -18.79
N ARG A 181 4.94 -12.30 -19.64
CA ARG A 181 4.64 -11.43 -20.79
C ARG A 181 4.24 -10.01 -20.39
N GLN A 182 3.64 -9.82 -19.21
CA GLN A 182 3.31 -8.50 -18.66
C GLN A 182 4.55 -7.80 -18.12
N VAL A 183 5.50 -8.57 -17.55
CA VAL A 183 6.83 -8.03 -17.20
C VAL A 183 7.54 -7.51 -18.45
N ALA A 184 7.55 -8.31 -19.53
CA ALA A 184 8.13 -7.88 -20.81
C ALA A 184 7.45 -6.63 -21.37
N ALA A 185 6.11 -6.52 -21.25
CA ALA A 185 5.39 -5.33 -21.68
C ALA A 185 5.75 -4.09 -20.83
N ALA A 186 5.88 -4.24 -19.50
CA ALA A 186 6.32 -3.15 -18.64
C ALA A 186 7.72 -2.62 -19.03
N LEU A 187 8.66 -3.53 -19.27
CA LEU A 187 10.01 -3.17 -19.74
C LEU A 187 9.96 -2.46 -21.11
N ALA A 188 9.13 -2.94 -22.05
CA ALA A 188 8.95 -2.32 -23.35
C ALA A 188 8.32 -0.92 -23.27
N LEU A 189 7.53 -0.65 -22.22
CA LEU A 189 6.93 0.66 -21.92
C LEU A 189 7.86 1.59 -21.12
N GLY A 190 9.12 1.17 -20.89
CA GLY A 190 10.15 1.98 -20.26
C GLY A 190 10.29 1.80 -18.76
N CYS A 191 9.52 0.93 -18.13
CA CYS A 191 9.75 0.56 -16.74
C CYS A 191 11.06 -0.24 -16.60
N GLU A 192 11.76 -0.10 -15.48
CA GLU A 192 12.96 -0.92 -15.17
C GLU A 192 12.64 -2.24 -14.48
N GLY A 193 11.38 -2.47 -14.13
CA GLY A 193 10.90 -3.68 -13.48
C GLY A 193 9.41 -3.58 -13.17
N VAL A 194 8.93 -4.51 -12.33
CA VAL A 194 7.53 -4.56 -11.92
C VAL A 194 7.39 -4.68 -10.40
N TRP A 195 6.25 -4.20 -9.91
CA TRP A 195 5.79 -4.37 -8.55
C TRP A 195 4.56 -5.27 -8.52
N CYS A 196 4.65 -6.42 -7.87
CA CYS A 196 3.61 -7.45 -7.84
C CYS A 196 3.08 -7.63 -6.41
N GLY A 197 1.77 -7.53 -6.24
CA GLY A 197 1.07 -7.78 -4.97
C GLY A 197 0.23 -9.06 -5.02
N SER A 198 -0.94 -9.00 -5.64
CA SER A 198 -1.98 -10.05 -5.59
C SER A 198 -1.54 -11.44 -6.08
N ILE A 199 -0.49 -11.54 -6.89
CA ILE A 199 0.03 -12.83 -7.34
C ILE A 199 0.50 -13.70 -6.17
N TRP A 200 1.00 -13.08 -5.11
CA TRP A 200 1.53 -13.77 -3.93
C TRP A 200 0.45 -14.37 -3.04
N LEU A 201 -0.78 -13.86 -3.12
CA LEU A 201 -1.93 -14.41 -2.38
C LEU A 201 -2.28 -15.84 -2.80
N LYS A 202 -1.82 -16.26 -3.99
CA LYS A 202 -2.06 -17.62 -4.53
C LYS A 202 -0.93 -18.59 -4.24
N THR A 203 0.06 -18.20 -3.45
CA THR A 203 1.17 -19.10 -3.08
C THR A 203 0.76 -19.96 -1.88
N VAL A 204 1.32 -21.15 -1.77
CA VAL A 204 1.06 -22.05 -0.64
C VAL A 204 1.54 -21.52 0.71
N GLN A 205 2.39 -20.49 0.68
CA GLN A 205 2.88 -19.80 1.87
C GLN A 205 1.98 -18.61 2.30
N SER A 206 0.98 -18.31 1.49
CA SER A 206 0.02 -17.26 1.85
C SER A 206 -0.89 -17.74 2.97
N GLU A 207 -1.20 -16.86 3.92
CA GLU A 207 -2.17 -17.10 4.99
C GLU A 207 -3.62 -16.85 4.55
N VAL A 208 -3.83 -16.52 3.28
CA VAL A 208 -5.16 -16.31 2.72
C VAL A 208 -5.91 -17.65 2.66
N VAL A 209 -7.17 -17.62 3.10
CA VAL A 209 -8.03 -18.83 3.06
C VAL A 209 -8.17 -19.35 1.62
N PRO A 210 -8.23 -20.69 1.43
CA PRO A 210 -8.22 -21.31 0.10
C PRO A 210 -9.34 -20.88 -0.85
N ASP A 211 -10.43 -20.36 -0.32
CA ASP A 211 -11.64 -19.98 -1.07
C ASP A 211 -11.59 -18.54 -1.63
N ILE A 212 -10.48 -17.82 -1.43
CA ILE A 212 -10.19 -16.51 -2.02
C ILE A 212 -9.11 -16.67 -3.09
#